data_6bae3807434c38c8d40c8e6b01431216
#
_entry.id   6bae3807434c38c8d40c8e6b01431216
#
_cell.length_a   1.000
_cell.length_b   1.000
_cell.length_c   1.000
_cell.angle_alpha   90.00
_cell.angle_beta   90.00
_cell.angle_gamma   90.00
#
_symmetry.space_group_name_H-M   'P 1'
#
loop_
_entity.id
_entity.type
_entity.pdbx_description
1 polymer ?
#
loop_
_entity_poly.entity_id
_entity_poly.type
_entity_poly.pdbx_seq_one_letter_code
_entity_poly.pdbx_strand_id
1 'polypeptide(L)'
;ADRSFSRLNPEDIESISVLKDASAAIYGARAANGVILVTTKRGKEGKMQVNYNGSYTLSQPTRIPKMLNSYQYATYVNEYDADPRHDQGGITYSDEVLQHYINHDDDLNYPDTDWWDAVAKDWAGKTQHSLSVSGGNDKLSFYSSAQYMWQDAIYKQSTQDYKQYQFITNIDAKINKSVRFSFDILGRQEQRNRGIYSTPYLFTYFLTTFPGSAPY
;
A
#
# COMPACT_ATOMS: atom_id res chain seq x y z
N ALA A 1 -19.31 -10.82 -7.10
CA ALA A 1 -18.82 -10.20 -5.92
C ALA A 1 -17.35 -10.39 -5.80
N ASP A 2 -16.67 -9.44 -5.80
CA ASP A 2 -15.31 -9.37 -5.58
C ASP A 2 -15.00 -9.14 -4.29
N ARG A 3 -14.24 -9.72 -3.78
CA ARG A 3 -13.59 -9.41 -3.39
C ARG A 3 -12.48 -9.51 -2.74
N SER A 4 -11.84 -8.82 -2.59
CA SER A 4 -10.56 -8.69 -2.03
C SER A 4 -10.59 -9.00 -0.55
N PHE A 5 -10.30 -10.24 -0.27
CA PHE A 5 -10.00 -10.75 1.07
C PHE A 5 -9.03 -9.81 1.82
N SER A 6 -8.04 -9.24 1.11
CA SER A 6 -7.08 -8.28 1.66
C SER A 6 -7.67 -6.96 2.19
N ARG A 7 -8.95 -6.71 1.95
CA ARG A 7 -9.65 -5.51 2.41
C ARG A 7 -10.48 -5.71 3.68
N LEU A 8 -10.62 -6.95 4.13
CA LEU A 8 -11.28 -7.23 5.41
C LEU A 8 -10.33 -6.91 6.56
N ASN A 9 -10.91 -6.42 7.65
CA ASN A 9 -10.16 -6.28 8.89
C ASN A 9 -9.85 -7.68 9.45
N PRO A 10 -8.57 -8.05 9.62
CA PRO A 10 -8.22 -9.35 10.22
C PRO A 10 -8.85 -9.58 11.60
N GLU A 11 -9.07 -8.51 12.37
CA GLU A 11 -9.67 -8.60 13.69
C GLU A 11 -11.16 -9.03 13.67
N ASP A 12 -11.84 -8.89 12.53
CA ASP A 12 -13.23 -9.32 12.35
C ASP A 12 -13.35 -10.75 11.85
N ILE A 13 -12.24 -11.41 11.52
CA ILE A 13 -12.22 -12.75 10.98
C ILE A 13 -12.18 -13.77 12.11
N GLU A 14 -13.10 -14.75 12.11
CA GLU A 14 -13.09 -15.89 13.00
C GLU A 14 -12.30 -17.06 12.38
N SER A 15 -12.52 -17.34 11.08
CA SER A 15 -11.82 -18.43 10.41
C SER A 15 -11.71 -18.19 8.89
N ILE A 16 -10.70 -18.83 8.29
CA ILE A 16 -10.48 -18.86 6.86
C ILE A 16 -10.35 -20.31 6.43
N SER A 17 -11.14 -20.72 5.44
CA SER A 17 -11.08 -22.05 4.84
C SER A 17 -10.79 -21.93 3.35
N VAL A 18 -9.80 -22.69 2.87
CA VAL A 18 -9.46 -22.75 1.45
C VAL A 18 -10.00 -24.06 0.90
N LEU A 19 -11.01 -23.95 0.02
CA LEU A 19 -11.62 -25.08 -0.64
C LEU A 19 -11.02 -25.24 -2.04
N LYS A 20 -10.54 -26.44 -2.34
CA LYS A 20 -9.95 -26.81 -3.63
C LYS A 20 -10.69 -28.01 -4.19
N ASP A 21 -10.56 -28.21 -5.48
CA ASP A 21 -11.10 -29.39 -6.19
C ASP A 21 -12.61 -29.56 -6.01
N ALA A 22 -13.06 -30.80 -5.78
CA ALA A 22 -14.47 -31.15 -5.68
C ALA A 22 -15.22 -30.38 -4.58
N SER A 23 -14.57 -29.98 -3.49
CA SER A 23 -15.19 -29.22 -2.41
C SER A 23 -15.60 -27.81 -2.81
N ALA A 24 -14.96 -27.25 -3.83
CA ALA A 24 -15.29 -25.94 -4.40
C ALA A 24 -16.47 -25.99 -5.37
N ALA A 25 -16.81 -27.17 -5.91
CA ALA A 25 -17.84 -27.33 -6.94
C ALA A 25 -19.25 -26.88 -6.51
N ILE A 26 -19.56 -26.96 -5.20
CA ILE A 26 -20.84 -26.48 -4.66
C ILE A 26 -21.06 -24.95 -4.84
N TYR A 27 -19.98 -24.20 -5.10
CA TYR A 27 -20.02 -22.74 -5.33
C TYR A 27 -20.10 -22.39 -6.83
N GLY A 28 -20.27 -23.40 -7.70
CA GLY A 28 -20.53 -23.24 -9.13
C GLY A 28 -19.26 -23.01 -9.97
N ALA A 29 -19.45 -22.74 -11.26
CA ALA A 29 -18.37 -22.66 -12.26
C ALA A 29 -17.29 -21.60 -11.95
N ARG A 30 -17.61 -20.55 -11.20
CA ARG A 30 -16.63 -19.52 -10.78
C ARG A 30 -15.63 -20.04 -9.75
N ALA A 31 -15.88 -21.19 -9.16
CA ALA A 31 -15.03 -21.82 -8.15
C ALA A 31 -13.99 -22.78 -8.73
N ALA A 32 -13.86 -22.85 -10.06
CA ALA A 32 -12.93 -23.76 -10.75
C ALA A 32 -11.46 -23.59 -10.29
N ASN A 33 -11.07 -22.39 -9.85
CA ASN A 33 -9.72 -22.10 -9.32
C ASN A 33 -9.64 -22.17 -7.78
N GLY A 34 -10.67 -22.73 -7.12
CA GLY A 34 -10.80 -22.79 -5.68
C GLY A 34 -11.61 -21.64 -5.10
N VAL A 35 -11.95 -21.77 -3.82
CA VAL A 35 -12.73 -20.79 -3.03
C VAL A 35 -12.04 -20.53 -1.72
N ILE A 36 -11.92 -19.26 -1.35
CA ILE A 36 -11.54 -18.84 0.00
C ILE A 36 -12.83 -18.46 0.73
N LEU A 37 -13.21 -19.25 1.71
CA LEU A 37 -14.35 -18.99 2.58
C LEU A 37 -13.85 -18.25 3.83
N VAL A 38 -14.36 -17.05 4.03
CA VAL A 38 -14.05 -16.23 5.21
C VAL A 38 -15.28 -16.15 6.10
N THR A 39 -15.13 -16.60 7.34
CA THR A 39 -16.17 -16.50 8.36
C THR A 39 -15.83 -15.33 9.28
N THR A 40 -16.74 -14.37 9.40
CA THR A 40 -16.59 -13.24 10.31
C THR A 40 -17.05 -13.62 11.73
N LYS A 41 -16.48 -12.94 12.73
CA LYS A 41 -16.83 -13.10 14.14
C LYS A 41 -18.32 -12.85 14.34
N ARG A 42 -18.94 -13.64 15.21
CA ARG A 42 -20.32 -13.52 15.64
C ARG A 42 -20.39 -13.39 17.15
N GLY A 43 -21.47 -12.84 17.65
CA GLY A 43 -21.75 -12.80 19.08
C GLY A 43 -21.91 -14.21 19.65
N LYS A 44 -21.43 -14.36 20.88
CA LYS A 44 -21.61 -15.60 21.67
C LYS A 44 -22.38 -15.27 22.94
N GLU A 45 -23.07 -16.26 23.44
CA GLU A 45 -23.74 -16.16 24.75
C GLU A 45 -22.70 -15.85 25.84
N GLY A 46 -22.94 -14.86 26.64
CA GLY A 46 -22.06 -14.42 27.72
C GLY A 46 -22.13 -12.92 27.98
N LYS A 47 -21.27 -12.47 28.88
CA LYS A 47 -21.15 -11.04 29.23
C LYS A 47 -20.65 -10.23 28.02
N MET A 48 -21.08 -8.99 27.97
CA MET A 48 -20.60 -8.04 26.99
C MET A 48 -19.08 -7.87 27.09
N GLN A 49 -18.40 -7.99 25.96
CA GLN A 49 -16.96 -7.80 25.80
C GLN A 49 -16.70 -6.64 24.87
N VAL A 50 -15.79 -5.76 25.26
CA VAL A 50 -15.32 -4.64 24.46
C VAL A 50 -13.84 -4.86 24.21
N ASN A 51 -13.42 -4.86 22.94
CA ASN A 51 -12.02 -5.01 22.57
C ASN A 51 -11.61 -3.83 21.71
N TYR A 52 -10.45 -3.27 22.00
CA TYR A 52 -9.80 -2.25 21.20
C TYR A 52 -8.41 -2.73 20.78
N ASN A 53 -8.10 -2.57 19.49
CA ASN A 53 -6.80 -2.84 18.93
C ASN A 53 -6.34 -1.60 18.16
N GLY A 54 -5.15 -1.09 18.48
CA GLY A 54 -4.52 0.03 17.80
C GLY A 54 -3.12 -0.34 17.37
N SER A 55 -2.75 0.00 16.13
CA SER A 55 -1.40 -0.20 15.62
C SER A 55 -0.91 1.02 14.84
N TYR A 56 0.38 1.28 14.98
CA TYR A 56 1.11 2.23 14.15
C TYR A 56 2.28 1.49 13.50
N THR A 57 2.38 1.58 12.18
CA THR A 57 3.39 0.87 11.39
C THR A 57 4.18 1.87 10.58
N LEU A 58 5.49 1.75 10.60
CA LEU A 58 6.41 2.45 9.71
C LEU A 58 6.87 1.48 8.62
N SER A 59 6.79 1.90 7.38
CA SER A 59 7.20 1.12 6.22
C SER A 59 8.28 1.86 5.44
N GLN A 60 9.29 1.15 5.00
CA GLN A 60 10.33 1.67 4.13
C GLN A 60 10.55 0.72 2.94
N PRO A 61 11.07 1.20 1.81
CA PRO A 61 11.47 0.34 0.72
C PRO A 61 12.56 -0.64 1.16
N THR A 62 12.42 -1.89 0.84
CA THR A 62 13.42 -2.93 1.17
C THR A 62 14.65 -2.86 0.27
N ARG A 63 14.51 -2.23 -0.90
CA ARG A 63 15.59 -2.04 -1.86
C ARG A 63 15.33 -0.78 -2.67
N ILE A 64 16.33 0.09 -2.71
CA ILE A 64 16.38 1.27 -3.57
C ILE A 64 17.47 1.01 -4.61
N PRO A 65 17.20 1.15 -5.92
CA PRO A 65 18.23 1.07 -6.94
C PRO A 65 19.29 2.14 -6.69
N LYS A 66 20.55 1.76 -6.77
CA LYS A 66 21.65 2.71 -6.68
C LYS A 66 21.79 3.41 -8.03
N MET A 67 21.60 4.71 -8.04
CA MET A 67 21.71 5.55 -9.24
C MET A 67 23.13 6.05 -9.42
N LEU A 68 23.45 6.45 -10.65
CA LEU A 68 24.69 7.16 -10.96
C LEU A 68 24.59 8.58 -10.42
N ASN A 69 25.67 9.11 -9.87
CA ASN A 69 25.81 10.55 -9.60
C ASN A 69 26.13 11.32 -10.90
N SER A 70 26.14 12.65 -10.83
CA SER A 70 26.33 13.51 -12.00
C SER A 70 27.67 13.27 -12.71
N TYR A 71 28.76 13.07 -11.95
CA TYR A 71 30.07 12.74 -12.50
C TYR A 71 30.07 11.40 -13.25
N GLN A 72 29.53 10.36 -12.62
CA GLN A 72 29.44 9.02 -13.21
C GLN A 72 28.58 9.01 -14.46
N TYR A 73 27.45 9.74 -14.43
CA TYR A 73 26.55 9.86 -15.58
C TYR A 73 27.26 10.59 -16.74
N ALA A 74 27.88 11.75 -16.47
CA ALA A 74 28.58 12.53 -17.49
C ALA A 74 29.76 11.75 -18.11
N THR A 75 30.51 11.01 -17.30
CA THR A 75 31.59 10.15 -17.77
C THR A 75 31.05 9.02 -18.67
N TYR A 76 29.96 8.36 -18.24
CA TYR A 76 29.31 7.32 -19.05
C TYR A 76 28.81 7.85 -20.39
N VAL A 77 28.20 9.05 -20.41
CA VAL A 77 27.74 9.69 -21.67
C VAL A 77 28.93 9.98 -22.59
N ASN A 78 30.03 10.53 -22.06
CA ASN A 78 31.22 10.78 -22.84
C ASN A 78 31.81 9.49 -23.44
N GLU A 79 31.85 8.39 -22.68
CA GLU A 79 32.29 7.09 -23.17
C GLU A 79 31.36 6.54 -24.24
N TYR A 80 30.05 6.72 -24.08
CA TYR A 80 29.06 6.31 -25.07
C TYR A 80 29.19 7.10 -26.38
N ASP A 81 29.33 8.42 -26.30
CA ASP A 81 29.43 9.32 -27.46
C ASP A 81 30.79 9.14 -28.20
N ALA A 82 31.84 8.76 -27.49
CA ALA A 82 33.15 8.44 -28.09
C ALA A 82 33.20 7.09 -28.80
N ASP A 83 32.20 6.21 -28.60
CA ASP A 83 32.17 4.92 -29.28
C ASP A 83 31.82 5.08 -30.76
N PRO A 84 32.69 4.66 -31.70
CA PRO A 84 32.46 4.79 -33.12
C PRO A 84 31.17 4.15 -33.64
N ARG A 85 30.58 3.25 -32.89
CA ARG A 85 29.32 2.58 -33.22
C ARG A 85 28.08 3.45 -33.04
N HIS A 86 28.18 4.52 -32.26
CA HIS A 86 27.05 5.36 -31.93
C HIS A 86 26.94 6.66 -32.73
N ASP A 87 27.96 6.97 -33.54
CA ASP A 87 28.00 8.10 -34.52
C ASP A 87 27.57 9.47 -33.95
N GLN A 88 27.81 9.71 -32.66
CA GLN A 88 27.50 10.98 -31.99
C GLN A 88 28.68 11.97 -32.04
N GLY A 89 29.88 11.47 -32.38
CA GLY A 89 31.03 12.24 -32.86
C GLY A 89 31.64 13.26 -31.90
N GLY A 90 31.58 13.05 -30.58
CA GLY A 90 32.19 14.03 -29.69
C GLY A 90 32.13 13.73 -28.19
N ILE A 91 32.71 14.65 -27.43
CA ILE A 91 32.61 14.70 -25.95
C ILE A 91 31.49 15.66 -25.61
N THR A 92 30.44 15.16 -24.94
CA THR A 92 29.29 15.98 -24.50
C THR A 92 29.62 16.86 -23.29
N TYR A 93 30.37 16.30 -22.32
CA TYR A 93 30.77 17.01 -21.11
C TYR A 93 32.26 17.28 -21.13
N SER A 94 32.66 18.58 -21.04
CA SER A 94 34.06 18.98 -20.99
C SER A 94 34.72 18.55 -19.66
N ASP A 95 36.06 18.52 -19.66
CA ASP A 95 36.82 18.24 -18.43
C ASP A 95 36.54 19.25 -17.32
N GLU A 96 36.24 20.50 -17.65
CA GLU A 96 35.84 21.54 -16.70
C GLU A 96 34.53 21.17 -16.00
N VAL A 97 33.51 20.75 -16.75
CA VAL A 97 32.22 20.29 -16.19
C VAL A 97 32.42 19.07 -15.29
N LEU A 98 33.23 18.12 -15.71
CA LEU A 98 33.55 16.95 -14.89
C LEU A 98 34.23 17.31 -13.57
N GLN A 99 35.12 18.34 -13.58
CA GLN A 99 35.77 18.83 -12.37
C GLN A 99 34.76 19.49 -11.40
N HIS A 100 33.80 20.26 -11.90
CA HIS A 100 32.73 20.82 -11.06
C HIS A 100 31.91 19.72 -10.35
N TYR A 101 31.56 18.64 -11.08
CA TYR A 101 30.86 17.49 -10.47
C TYR A 101 31.71 16.75 -9.40
N ILE A 102 33.05 16.68 -9.60
CA ILE A 102 33.96 16.05 -8.62
C ILE A 102 34.08 16.91 -7.38
N ASN A 103 34.25 18.22 -7.58
CA ASN A 103 34.57 19.16 -6.50
C ASN A 103 33.35 19.60 -5.71
N HIS A 104 32.14 19.48 -6.27
CA HIS A 104 30.89 20.03 -5.72
C HIS A 104 31.04 21.52 -5.33
N ASP A 105 31.63 22.32 -6.21
CA ASP A 105 31.99 23.72 -5.95
C ASP A 105 30.96 24.71 -6.53
N ASP A 106 30.00 24.25 -7.32
CA ASP A 106 28.92 25.06 -7.87
C ASP A 106 27.63 24.21 -8.06
N ASP A 107 26.97 23.90 -6.96
CA ASP A 107 25.75 23.07 -6.97
C ASP A 107 24.57 23.75 -7.70
N LEU A 108 24.64 25.05 -7.98
CA LEU A 108 23.58 25.75 -8.70
C LEU A 108 23.64 25.46 -10.22
N ASN A 109 24.85 25.52 -10.81
CA ASN A 109 25.05 25.30 -12.23
C ASN A 109 25.37 23.83 -12.56
N TYR A 110 25.97 23.10 -11.61
CA TYR A 110 26.39 21.70 -11.73
C TYR A 110 25.85 20.86 -10.60
N PRO A 111 24.51 20.71 -10.47
CA PRO A 111 23.90 19.97 -9.37
C PRO A 111 24.21 18.46 -9.47
N ASP A 112 24.24 17.81 -8.30
CA ASP A 112 24.35 16.38 -8.16
C ASP A 112 23.21 15.86 -7.28
N THR A 113 22.05 15.66 -7.89
CA THR A 113 20.79 15.38 -7.20
C THR A 113 20.57 13.89 -7.07
N ASP A 114 20.50 13.37 -5.85
CA ASP A 114 19.86 12.10 -5.59
C ASP A 114 18.34 12.28 -5.65
N TRP A 115 17.75 11.93 -6.78
CA TRP A 115 16.32 12.08 -7.03
C TRP A 115 15.45 11.25 -6.10
N TRP A 116 15.95 10.10 -5.65
CA TRP A 116 15.22 9.32 -4.67
C TRP A 116 15.15 10.07 -3.33
N ASP A 117 16.29 10.52 -2.83
CA ASP A 117 16.32 11.27 -1.57
C ASP A 117 15.57 12.60 -1.66
N ALA A 118 15.64 13.28 -2.78
CA ALA A 118 14.92 14.55 -2.97
C ALA A 118 13.39 14.36 -2.86
N VAL A 119 12.83 13.24 -3.31
CA VAL A 119 11.39 13.05 -3.49
C VAL A 119 10.78 12.05 -2.50
N ALA A 120 11.52 11.05 -2.06
CA ALA A 120 11.00 10.00 -1.19
C ALA A 120 11.30 10.30 0.29
N LYS A 121 10.38 9.85 1.15
CA LYS A 121 10.57 9.76 2.60
C LYS A 121 11.29 8.47 2.93
N ASP A 122 12.09 8.45 3.97
CA ASP A 122 12.66 7.20 4.49
C ASP A 122 11.57 6.25 5.00
N TRP A 123 10.53 6.82 5.59
CA TRP A 123 9.45 6.08 6.20
C TRP A 123 8.08 6.62 5.81
N ALA A 124 7.16 5.71 5.49
CA ALA A 124 5.75 6.00 5.34
C ALA A 124 4.96 5.41 6.50
N GLY A 125 4.11 6.21 7.12
CA GLY A 125 3.30 5.84 8.26
C GLY A 125 1.99 5.17 7.86
N LYS A 126 1.55 4.20 8.68
CA LYS A 126 0.21 3.62 8.62
C LYS A 126 -0.32 3.49 10.04
N THR A 127 -1.53 3.97 10.26
CA THR A 127 -2.24 3.75 11.53
C THR A 127 -3.51 2.95 11.28
N GLN A 128 -3.84 2.10 12.23
CA GLN A 128 -5.06 1.29 12.20
C GLN A 128 -5.64 1.20 13.61
N HIS A 129 -6.92 1.46 13.73
CA HIS A 129 -7.68 1.37 14.97
C HIS A 129 -8.92 0.53 14.73
N SER A 130 -9.19 -0.40 15.63
CA SER A 130 -10.34 -1.29 15.58
C SER A 130 -10.97 -1.36 16.96
N LEU A 131 -12.26 -1.12 17.04
CA LEU A 131 -13.07 -1.25 18.25
C LEU A 131 -14.15 -2.29 17.96
N SER A 132 -14.29 -3.29 18.81
CA SER A 132 -15.37 -4.26 18.71
C SER A 132 -16.10 -4.46 20.02
N VAL A 133 -17.40 -4.73 19.92
CA VAL A 133 -18.29 -5.06 21.03
C VAL A 133 -19.03 -6.33 20.67
N SER A 134 -19.05 -7.29 21.57
CA SER A 134 -19.77 -8.55 21.37
C SER A 134 -20.41 -9.00 22.68
N GLY A 135 -21.48 -9.77 22.60
CA GLY A 135 -22.16 -10.34 23.74
C GLY A 135 -23.44 -11.02 23.35
N GLY A 136 -24.16 -11.51 24.32
CA GLY A 136 -25.46 -12.11 24.08
C GLY A 136 -25.99 -12.95 25.24
N ASN A 137 -27.19 -13.45 25.01
CA ASN A 137 -27.86 -14.40 25.89
C ASN A 137 -28.44 -15.57 25.04
N ASP A 138 -29.22 -16.42 25.67
CA ASP A 138 -29.87 -17.55 25.04
C ASP A 138 -30.77 -17.20 23.85
N LYS A 139 -31.26 -15.94 23.77
CA LYS A 139 -32.19 -15.45 22.74
C LYS A 139 -31.55 -14.55 21.70
N LEU A 140 -30.57 -13.75 22.11
CA LEU A 140 -29.94 -12.74 21.25
C LEU A 140 -28.43 -12.74 21.44
N SER A 141 -27.68 -12.80 20.36
CA SER A 141 -26.24 -12.53 20.37
C SER A 141 -25.88 -11.54 19.28
N PHE A 142 -24.86 -10.74 19.54
CA PHE A 142 -24.41 -9.72 18.60
C PHE A 142 -22.90 -9.56 18.61
N TYR A 143 -22.36 -9.19 17.45
CA TYR A 143 -21.01 -8.70 17.26
C TYR A 143 -21.08 -7.43 16.42
N SER A 144 -20.45 -6.37 16.89
CA SER A 144 -20.31 -5.12 16.12
C SER A 144 -18.88 -4.64 16.18
N SER A 145 -18.32 -4.19 15.07
CA SER A 145 -16.99 -3.59 15.02
C SER A 145 -16.97 -2.35 14.15
N ALA A 146 -16.09 -1.43 14.49
CA ALA A 146 -15.74 -0.27 13.69
C ALA A 146 -14.23 -0.19 13.54
N GLN A 147 -13.76 0.07 12.33
CA GLN A 147 -12.34 0.19 12.00
C GLN A 147 -12.08 1.50 11.27
N TYR A 148 -10.97 2.12 11.62
CA TYR A 148 -10.34 3.20 10.88
C TYR A 148 -8.93 2.81 10.49
N MET A 149 -8.53 3.07 9.25
CA MET A 149 -7.16 2.91 8.78
C MET A 149 -6.77 4.14 7.95
N TRP A 150 -5.58 4.65 8.21
CA TRP A 150 -4.93 5.66 7.39
C TRP A 150 -3.53 5.19 7.03
N GLN A 151 -3.12 5.46 5.79
CA GLN A 151 -1.80 5.15 5.27
C GLN A 151 -1.28 6.31 4.44
N ASP A 152 -0.08 6.76 4.78
CA ASP A 152 0.63 7.81 4.06
C ASP A 152 1.33 7.25 2.81
N ALA A 153 1.61 8.13 1.85
CA ALA A 153 2.47 7.80 0.71
C ALA A 153 3.95 7.98 1.08
N ILE A 154 4.81 7.31 0.31
CA ILE A 154 6.27 7.40 0.48
C ILE A 154 6.84 8.73 -0.03
N TYR A 155 6.10 9.52 -0.78
CA TYR A 155 6.62 10.75 -1.40
C TYR A 155 6.59 11.93 -0.44
N LYS A 156 7.67 12.73 -0.41
CA LYS A 156 7.75 14.01 0.31
C LYS A 156 6.73 15.00 -0.27
N GLN A 157 6.24 15.92 0.56
CA GLN A 157 5.29 16.99 0.17
C GLN A 157 4.05 16.51 -0.61
N SER A 158 3.70 15.24 -0.47
CA SER A 158 2.57 14.63 -1.17
C SER A 158 1.30 14.72 -0.32
N THR A 159 0.19 15.05 -0.97
CA THR A 159 -1.16 14.93 -0.39
C THR A 159 -1.76 13.52 -0.61
N GLN A 160 -0.97 12.60 -1.14
CA GLN A 160 -1.43 11.24 -1.41
C GLN A 160 -1.58 10.47 -0.11
N ASP A 161 -2.76 9.97 0.14
CA ASP A 161 -3.05 9.10 1.28
C ASP A 161 -4.16 8.10 0.95
N TYR A 162 -4.29 7.10 1.80
CA TYR A 162 -5.39 6.15 1.77
C TYR A 162 -6.08 6.14 3.12
N LYS A 163 -7.42 6.27 3.13
CA LYS A 163 -8.25 6.15 4.31
C LYS A 163 -9.31 5.08 4.10
N GLN A 164 -9.54 4.27 5.10
CA GLN A 164 -10.60 3.28 5.11
C GLN A 164 -11.37 3.35 6.41
N TYR A 165 -12.68 3.37 6.28
CA TYR A 165 -13.63 3.19 7.37
C TYR A 165 -14.40 1.91 7.10
N GLN A 166 -14.51 1.04 8.08
CA GLN A 166 -15.27 -0.20 7.98
C GLN A 166 -16.13 -0.37 9.20
N PHE A 167 -17.32 -0.89 8.99
CA PHE A 167 -18.27 -1.23 10.04
C PHE A 167 -18.86 -2.60 9.72
N ILE A 168 -18.91 -3.45 10.73
CA ILE A 168 -19.57 -4.78 10.67
C ILE A 168 -20.52 -4.88 11.84
N THR A 169 -21.72 -5.42 11.59
CA THR A 169 -22.64 -5.86 12.64
C THR A 169 -23.28 -7.16 12.24
N ASN A 170 -23.16 -8.14 13.11
CA ASN A 170 -23.79 -9.45 13.00
C ASN A 170 -24.70 -9.66 14.23
N ILE A 171 -25.97 -9.93 14.00
CA ILE A 171 -26.96 -10.14 15.04
C ILE A 171 -27.66 -11.48 14.75
N ASP A 172 -27.72 -12.35 15.75
CA ASP A 172 -28.44 -13.61 15.70
C ASP A 172 -29.52 -13.61 16.82
N ALA A 173 -30.80 -13.75 16.43
CA ALA A 173 -31.92 -13.78 17.34
C ALA A 173 -32.67 -15.12 17.20
N LYS A 174 -32.90 -15.78 18.32
CA LYS A 174 -33.78 -16.96 18.44
C LYS A 174 -35.15 -16.51 18.85
N ILE A 175 -36.09 -16.42 17.93
CA ILE A 175 -37.47 -15.97 18.21
C ILE A 175 -38.20 -17.04 18.99
N ASN A 176 -38.02 -18.31 18.62
CA ASN A 176 -38.52 -19.48 19.33
C ASN A 176 -37.65 -20.72 18.97
N LYS A 177 -38.09 -21.92 19.41
CA LYS A 177 -37.33 -23.16 19.17
C LYS A 177 -37.16 -23.50 17.65
N SER A 178 -38.07 -22.99 16.81
CA SER A 178 -38.09 -23.34 15.37
C SER A 178 -37.67 -22.16 14.48
N VAL A 179 -37.64 -20.94 15.00
CA VAL A 179 -37.39 -19.74 14.20
C VAL A 179 -36.16 -19.00 14.70
N ARG A 180 -35.15 -18.87 13.84
CA ARG A 180 -33.96 -18.04 14.07
C ARG A 180 -33.89 -16.96 13.00
N PHE A 181 -33.55 -15.77 13.40
CA PHE A 181 -33.31 -14.62 12.54
C PHE A 181 -31.82 -14.22 12.65
N SER A 182 -31.17 -14.05 11.51
CA SER A 182 -29.78 -13.57 11.43
C SER A 182 -29.74 -12.34 10.54
N PHE A 183 -29.04 -11.31 10.99
CA PHE A 183 -28.91 -10.03 10.29
C PHE A 183 -27.42 -9.63 10.26
N ASP A 184 -26.89 -9.50 9.07
CA ASP A 184 -25.48 -9.20 8.83
C ASP A 184 -25.36 -7.92 7.99
N ILE A 185 -24.66 -6.93 8.50
CA ILE A 185 -24.32 -5.70 7.78
C ILE A 185 -22.82 -5.56 7.68
N LEU A 186 -22.34 -5.20 6.52
CA LEU A 186 -20.98 -4.73 6.28
C LEU A 186 -21.03 -3.43 5.50
N GLY A 187 -20.54 -2.35 6.10
CA GLY A 187 -20.33 -1.06 5.46
C GLY A 187 -18.86 -0.74 5.35
N ARG A 188 -18.43 -0.22 4.19
CA ARG A 188 -17.05 0.21 3.99
C ARG A 188 -17.01 1.44 3.10
N GLN A 189 -16.20 2.41 3.51
CA GLN A 189 -15.86 3.59 2.72
C GLN A 189 -14.35 3.64 2.57
N GLU A 190 -13.89 3.83 1.33
CA GLU A 190 -12.47 4.02 1.00
C GLU A 190 -12.30 5.38 0.33
N GLN A 191 -11.31 6.12 0.79
CA GLN A 191 -10.88 7.36 0.18
C GLN A 191 -9.42 7.21 -0.22
N ARG A 192 -9.10 7.51 -1.48
CA ARG A 192 -7.75 7.47 -2.02
C ARG A 192 -7.45 8.80 -2.66
N ASN A 193 -6.59 9.56 -2.04
CA ASN A 193 -6.00 10.74 -2.66
C ASN A 193 -4.82 10.27 -3.52
N ARG A 194 -4.94 10.45 -4.82
CA ARG A 194 -3.92 10.04 -5.78
C ARG A 194 -3.29 11.26 -6.41
N GLY A 195 -2.00 11.18 -6.74
CA GLY A 195 -1.34 12.15 -7.58
C GLY A 195 -1.85 12.09 -9.03
N ILE A 196 -1.54 13.12 -9.80
CA ILE A 196 -1.87 13.22 -11.23
C ILE A 196 -1.23 12.06 -12.01
N TYR A 197 -0.01 11.67 -11.62
CA TYR A 197 0.73 10.57 -12.24
C TYR A 197 0.57 9.28 -11.44
N SER A 198 0.58 8.14 -12.14
CA SER A 198 0.56 6.83 -11.51
C SER A 198 1.89 6.57 -10.77
N THR A 199 1.85 5.78 -9.69
CA THR A 199 3.04 5.39 -8.93
C THR A 199 4.15 4.77 -9.80
N PRO A 200 3.87 3.82 -10.74
CA PRO A 200 4.88 3.30 -11.63
C PRO A 200 5.53 4.36 -12.52
N TYR A 201 4.75 5.33 -13.01
CA TYR A 201 5.27 6.42 -13.82
C TYR A 201 6.23 7.31 -13.03
N LEU A 202 5.82 7.74 -11.83
CA LEU A 202 6.68 8.53 -10.94
C LEU A 202 7.99 7.80 -10.62
N PHE A 203 7.89 6.50 -10.31
CA PHE A 203 9.05 5.68 -10.00
C PHE A 203 10.02 5.60 -11.20
N THR A 204 9.50 5.35 -12.40
CA THR A 204 10.30 5.35 -13.63
C THR A 204 10.95 6.72 -13.87
N TYR A 205 10.19 7.79 -13.69
CA TYR A 205 10.69 9.15 -13.89
C TYR A 205 11.89 9.44 -12.98
N PHE A 206 11.81 9.12 -11.68
CA PHE A 206 12.94 9.31 -10.75
C PHE A 206 14.17 8.50 -11.12
N LEU A 207 13.98 7.28 -11.63
CA LEU A 207 15.07 6.42 -12.05
C LEU A 207 15.73 6.84 -13.37
N THR A 208 15.06 7.65 -14.17
CA THR A 208 15.55 8.06 -15.51
C THR A 208 15.90 9.55 -15.59
N THR A 209 15.62 10.31 -14.55
CA THR A 209 15.96 11.74 -14.53
C THR A 209 17.45 11.93 -14.34
N PHE A 210 18.01 12.85 -15.11
CA PHE A 210 19.43 13.20 -15.06
C PHE A 210 19.79 13.78 -13.67
N PRO A 211 20.81 13.24 -13.00
CA PRO A 211 21.20 13.72 -11.66
C PRO A 211 21.72 15.18 -11.66
N GLY A 212 22.28 15.64 -12.77
CA GLY A 212 22.66 17.03 -12.97
C GLY A 212 21.50 18.01 -13.20
N SER A 213 20.26 17.64 -12.85
CA SER A 213 19.10 18.53 -12.86
C SER A 213 18.75 18.96 -11.45
N ALA A 214 18.45 20.24 -11.25
CA ALA A 214 18.00 20.76 -9.96
C ALA A 214 16.56 20.31 -9.64
N PRO A 215 16.22 20.09 -8.35
CA PRO A 215 14.91 19.56 -7.93
C PRO A 215 13.80 20.63 -7.79
N TYR A 216 13.91 21.80 -8.41
CA TYR A 216 12.95 22.93 -8.34
C TYR A 216 12.58 23.48 -9.69
#